data_4695261748e4799fe9cf2523d082d6e8
#
_entry.id   4695261748e4799fe9cf2523d082d6e8
#
_cell.length_a   1.000
_cell.length_b   1.000
_cell.length_c   1.000
_cell.angle_alpha   90.00
_cell.angle_beta   90.00
_cell.angle_gamma   90.00
#
_symmetry.space_group_name_H-M   'P 1'
#
loop_
_entity.id
_entity.type
_entity.pdbx_description
1 polymer ?
#
loop_
_entity_poly.entity_id
_entity_poly.type
_entity_poly.pdbx_seq_one_letter_code
_entity_poly.pdbx_strand_id
1 'polypeptide(L)'
;MYLEFCNYNNSHFDEIDIQTREIFESISIGFSGVAVPLYLLKEVATYFSGTTIDVATVIDFPNGTSDQKIRQHELLVSLKSAADFIDIPINPYLVRDRKYSRIGSEIKTFLRMCKDYGAEPRMMLQHNLYAVNESLAMSMLMQDLGVPYILPASGFHNDDMYDNLVLCSSIEEKTDIKTIFNGHIWLEKQYNNVISSDIFGLRLYSLSSLSNFSV
;
A
#
# COMPACT_ATOMS: atom_id res chain seq x y z
N MET A 1 5.15 11.98 9.54
CA MET A 1 5.04 10.66 8.85
C MET A 1 3.59 10.26 8.80
N TYR A 2 3.11 9.77 7.65
CA TYR A 2 1.78 9.16 7.50
C TYR A 2 1.78 7.77 8.13
N LEU A 3 0.85 7.49 9.04
CA LEU A 3 0.72 6.18 9.69
C LEU A 3 -0.58 5.50 9.24
N GLU A 4 -0.48 4.28 8.75
CA GLU A 4 -1.61 3.49 8.28
C GLU A 4 -1.66 2.12 8.94
N PHE A 5 -2.82 1.77 9.49
CA PHE A 5 -3.09 0.42 9.95
C PHE A 5 -3.68 -0.42 8.83
N CYS A 6 -3.19 -1.66 8.67
CA CYS A 6 -3.61 -2.54 7.59
C CYS A 6 -4.06 -3.89 8.13
N ASN A 7 -5.30 -4.29 7.82
CA ASN A 7 -5.82 -5.60 8.20
C ASN A 7 -6.14 -6.54 7.02
N TYR A 8 -5.89 -6.15 5.77
CA TYR A 8 -6.14 -7.04 4.63
C TYR A 8 -5.07 -8.13 4.45
N ASN A 9 -3.94 -8.01 5.12
CA ASN A 9 -2.82 -8.97 5.08
C ASN A 9 -2.67 -9.75 6.41
N ASN A 10 -3.72 -9.80 7.21
CA ASN A 10 -3.69 -10.55 8.45
C ASN A 10 -3.60 -12.06 8.16
N SER A 11 -2.57 -12.71 8.69
CA SER A 11 -2.41 -14.16 8.64
C SER A 11 -3.36 -14.90 9.60
N HIS A 12 -4.03 -14.16 10.46
CA HIS A 12 -5.03 -14.67 11.39
C HIS A 12 -6.41 -14.28 10.89
N PHE A 13 -7.26 -15.28 10.66
CA PHE A 13 -8.69 -15.08 10.43
C PHE A 13 -9.37 -14.82 11.77
N ASP A 14 -9.09 -13.65 12.34
CA ASP A 14 -9.77 -13.21 13.53
C ASP A 14 -11.25 -12.94 13.24
N GLU A 15 -12.07 -13.03 14.26
CA GLU A 15 -13.48 -12.68 14.16
C GLU A 15 -13.62 -11.22 13.69
N ILE A 16 -14.65 -10.93 12.89
CA ILE A 16 -14.92 -9.58 12.33
C ILE A 16 -14.90 -8.51 13.42
N ASP A 17 -15.43 -8.81 14.60
CA ASP A 17 -15.45 -7.88 15.74
C ASP A 17 -14.04 -7.50 16.24
N ILE A 18 -13.09 -8.43 16.18
CA ILE A 18 -11.69 -8.17 16.56
C ILE A 18 -11.05 -7.26 15.52
N GLN A 19 -11.23 -7.57 14.23
CA GLN A 19 -10.71 -6.76 13.13
C GLN A 19 -11.25 -5.32 13.17
N THR A 20 -12.53 -5.17 13.41
CA THR A 20 -13.19 -3.86 13.53
C THR A 20 -12.65 -3.09 14.73
N ARG A 21 -12.42 -3.75 15.86
CA ARG A 21 -11.85 -3.13 17.06
C ARG A 21 -10.44 -2.59 16.80
N GLU A 22 -9.56 -3.38 16.18
CA GLU A 22 -8.21 -2.94 15.85
C GLU A 22 -8.19 -1.72 14.94
N ILE A 23 -9.12 -1.63 13.96
CA ILE A 23 -9.28 -0.43 13.13
C ILE A 23 -9.55 0.81 13.99
N PHE A 24 -10.49 0.74 14.94
CA PHE A 24 -10.82 1.86 15.81
C PHE A 24 -9.71 2.19 16.82
N GLU A 25 -9.06 1.17 17.37
CA GLU A 25 -7.91 1.35 18.25
C GLU A 25 -6.76 2.07 17.54
N SER A 26 -6.46 1.71 16.27
CA SER A 26 -5.41 2.37 15.49
C SER A 26 -5.65 3.87 15.37
N ILE A 27 -6.87 4.27 15.07
CA ILE A 27 -7.23 5.70 14.96
C ILE A 27 -7.10 6.41 16.31
N SER A 28 -7.50 5.76 17.41
CA SER A 28 -7.41 6.35 18.76
C SER A 28 -5.96 6.63 19.20
N ILE A 29 -5.00 5.92 18.67
CA ILE A 29 -3.56 6.09 18.95
C ILE A 29 -2.82 6.91 17.88
N GLY A 30 -3.54 7.55 16.96
CA GLY A 30 -3.00 8.56 16.06
C GLY A 30 -2.67 8.10 14.64
N PHE A 31 -3.19 6.97 14.18
CA PHE A 31 -3.10 6.59 12.77
C PHE A 31 -3.94 7.55 11.90
N SER A 32 -3.42 7.86 10.73
CA SER A 32 -4.03 8.76 9.76
C SER A 32 -4.88 8.03 8.71
N GLY A 33 -4.71 6.72 8.60
CA GLY A 33 -5.43 5.92 7.63
C GLY A 33 -5.56 4.46 8.03
N VAL A 34 -6.48 3.78 7.36
CA VAL A 34 -6.73 2.34 7.50
C VAL A 34 -6.82 1.68 6.13
N ALA A 35 -6.17 0.54 5.97
CA ALA A 35 -6.25 -0.27 4.75
C ALA A 35 -6.99 -1.57 5.06
N VAL A 36 -8.11 -1.78 4.40
CA VAL A 36 -9.06 -2.86 4.71
C VAL A 36 -9.35 -3.73 3.48
N PRO A 37 -9.73 -5.01 3.68
CA PRO A 37 -10.14 -5.85 2.56
C PRO A 37 -11.44 -5.32 1.94
N LEU A 38 -11.64 -5.64 0.66
CA LEU A 38 -12.75 -5.09 -0.14
C LEU A 38 -14.13 -5.35 0.49
N TYR A 39 -14.32 -6.47 1.20
CA TYR A 39 -15.62 -6.80 1.81
C TYR A 39 -15.99 -5.87 2.99
N LEU A 40 -15.02 -5.28 3.69
CA LEU A 40 -15.22 -4.30 4.77
C LEU A 40 -15.22 -2.85 4.26
N LEU A 41 -14.71 -2.61 3.06
CA LEU A 41 -14.43 -1.26 2.58
C LEU A 41 -15.64 -0.32 2.68
N LYS A 42 -16.79 -0.73 2.21
CA LYS A 42 -17.97 0.13 2.19
C LYS A 42 -18.42 0.55 3.59
N GLU A 43 -18.36 -0.36 4.55
CA GLU A 43 -18.74 -0.09 5.93
C GLU A 43 -17.75 0.88 6.58
N VAL A 44 -16.46 0.62 6.45
CA VAL A 44 -15.39 1.43 7.02
C VAL A 44 -15.36 2.82 6.37
N ALA A 45 -15.46 2.92 5.04
CA ALA A 45 -15.51 4.20 4.34
C ALA A 45 -16.75 5.03 4.72
N THR A 46 -17.89 4.37 4.95
CA THR A 46 -19.11 5.05 5.43
C THR A 46 -18.91 5.60 6.85
N TYR A 47 -18.25 4.84 7.71
CA TYR A 47 -18.00 5.25 9.09
C TYR A 47 -17.06 6.46 9.17
N PHE A 48 -15.98 6.48 8.37
CA PHE A 48 -15.03 7.57 8.37
C PHE A 48 -15.38 8.71 7.40
N SER A 49 -16.54 8.65 6.75
CA SER A 49 -16.98 9.72 5.85
C SER A 49 -17.06 11.08 6.54
N GLY A 50 -16.41 12.09 5.95
CA GLY A 50 -16.34 13.44 6.50
C GLY A 50 -15.33 13.63 7.64
N THR A 51 -14.53 12.61 7.94
CA THR A 51 -13.37 12.73 8.84
C THR A 51 -12.09 12.99 8.05
N THR A 52 -10.95 13.08 8.74
CA THR A 52 -9.60 13.19 8.14
C THR A 52 -8.90 11.84 8.02
N ILE A 53 -9.61 10.75 8.24
CA ILE A 53 -9.06 9.40 8.18
C ILE A 53 -9.21 8.86 6.76
N ASP A 54 -8.09 8.53 6.15
CA ASP A 54 -8.06 7.90 4.82
C ASP A 54 -8.43 6.43 4.89
N VAL A 55 -9.27 5.98 3.97
CA VAL A 55 -9.65 4.57 3.84
C VAL A 55 -9.09 3.99 2.55
N ALA A 56 -8.24 2.98 2.69
CA ALA A 56 -7.61 2.28 1.59
C ALA A 56 -8.14 0.85 1.42
N THR A 57 -7.99 0.34 0.21
CA THR A 57 -8.18 -1.09 -0.08
C THR A 57 -7.17 -1.55 -1.14
N VAL A 58 -7.14 -2.84 -1.42
CA VAL A 58 -6.24 -3.44 -2.41
C VAL A 58 -7.03 -4.20 -3.46
N ILE A 59 -6.56 -4.18 -4.69
CA ILE A 59 -7.08 -5.02 -5.77
C ILE A 59 -6.06 -6.09 -6.17
N ASP A 60 -6.53 -7.26 -6.63
CA ASP A 60 -5.69 -8.35 -7.17
C ASP A 60 -4.49 -8.71 -6.27
N PHE A 61 -4.73 -8.70 -4.96
CA PHE A 61 -3.70 -8.99 -3.94
C PHE A 61 -3.41 -10.50 -3.85
N PRO A 62 -2.15 -10.91 -3.60
CA PRO A 62 -0.96 -10.05 -3.47
C PRO A 62 -0.17 -9.81 -4.77
N ASN A 63 -0.45 -10.54 -5.83
CA ASN A 63 0.48 -10.72 -6.94
C ASN A 63 0.21 -9.83 -8.18
N GLY A 64 -0.96 -9.25 -8.33
CA GLY A 64 -1.27 -8.42 -9.49
C GLY A 64 -1.31 -9.19 -10.83
N THR A 65 -1.68 -10.48 -10.82
CA THR A 65 -1.54 -11.38 -11.97
C THR A 65 -2.84 -11.70 -12.69
N SER A 66 -3.96 -11.22 -12.21
CA SER A 66 -5.26 -11.43 -12.84
C SER A 66 -5.37 -10.73 -14.20
N ASP A 67 -6.33 -11.15 -15.00
CA ASP A 67 -6.64 -10.48 -16.27
C ASP A 67 -7.00 -9.00 -16.03
N GLN A 68 -6.57 -8.14 -16.94
CA GLN A 68 -6.76 -6.70 -16.84
C GLN A 68 -8.24 -6.30 -16.64
N LYS A 69 -9.19 -7.01 -17.23
CA LYS A 69 -10.62 -6.72 -17.06
C LYS A 69 -11.10 -7.04 -15.65
N ILE A 70 -10.58 -8.12 -15.04
CA ILE A 70 -10.88 -8.47 -13.64
C ILE A 70 -10.36 -7.37 -12.73
N ARG A 71 -9.10 -6.98 -12.89
CA ARG A 71 -8.47 -5.89 -12.13
C ARG A 71 -9.21 -4.56 -12.25
N GLN A 72 -9.64 -4.20 -13.46
CA GLN A 72 -10.46 -3.00 -13.70
C GLN A 72 -11.83 -3.09 -13.04
N HIS A 73 -12.45 -4.27 -13.03
CA HIS A 73 -13.73 -4.47 -12.36
C HIS A 73 -13.60 -4.33 -10.85
N GLU A 74 -12.58 -4.95 -10.27
CA GLU A 74 -12.29 -4.86 -8.83
C GLU A 74 -11.96 -3.43 -8.41
N LEU A 75 -11.16 -2.71 -9.23
CA LEU A 75 -10.92 -1.28 -9.06
C LEU A 75 -12.23 -0.47 -9.08
N LEU A 76 -13.10 -0.72 -10.03
CA LEU A 76 -14.38 -0.01 -10.13
C LEU A 76 -15.29 -0.26 -8.91
N VAL A 77 -15.31 -1.48 -8.39
CA VAL A 77 -16.06 -1.82 -7.17
C VAL A 77 -15.49 -1.06 -5.97
N SER A 78 -14.16 -1.03 -5.83
CA SER A 78 -13.46 -0.30 -4.77
C SER A 78 -13.76 1.20 -4.82
N LEU A 79 -13.67 1.80 -6.00
CA LEU A 79 -13.96 3.22 -6.21
C LEU A 79 -15.42 3.59 -5.88
N LYS A 80 -16.38 2.75 -6.27
CA LYS A 80 -17.80 2.93 -5.94
C LYS A 80 -18.09 2.75 -4.44
N SER A 81 -17.20 2.11 -3.71
CA SER A 81 -17.28 1.92 -2.26
C SER A 81 -16.59 3.05 -1.48
N ALA A 82 -16.20 4.14 -2.17
CA ALA A 82 -15.63 5.35 -1.60
C ALA A 82 -14.27 5.14 -0.89
N ALA A 83 -13.39 4.33 -1.48
CA ALA A 83 -12.00 4.28 -1.04
C ALA A 83 -11.27 5.59 -1.41
N ASP A 84 -10.47 6.12 -0.50
CA ASP A 84 -9.58 7.27 -0.75
C ASP A 84 -8.31 6.82 -1.47
N PHE A 85 -7.78 5.64 -1.11
CA PHE A 85 -6.61 5.04 -1.74
C PHE A 85 -6.89 3.63 -2.25
N ILE A 86 -6.30 3.30 -3.39
CA ILE A 86 -6.34 1.94 -3.96
C ILE A 86 -4.92 1.42 -4.14
N ASP A 87 -4.59 0.33 -3.44
CA ASP A 87 -3.33 -0.38 -3.62
C ASP A 87 -3.40 -1.29 -4.84
N ILE A 88 -2.47 -1.14 -5.76
CA ILE A 88 -2.47 -1.80 -7.05
C ILE A 88 -1.15 -2.55 -7.26
N PRO A 89 -1.09 -3.86 -7.03
CA PRO A 89 0.10 -4.65 -7.29
C PRO A 89 0.48 -4.61 -8.78
N ILE A 90 1.77 -4.41 -9.06
CA ILE A 90 2.31 -4.52 -10.42
C ILE A 90 2.58 -5.98 -10.74
N ASN A 91 2.15 -6.40 -11.93
CA ASN A 91 2.34 -7.77 -12.39
C ASN A 91 3.84 -8.11 -12.54
N PRO A 92 4.41 -9.00 -11.71
CA PRO A 92 5.83 -9.27 -11.69
C PRO A 92 6.33 -9.97 -12.97
N TYR A 93 5.49 -10.73 -13.64
CA TYR A 93 5.85 -11.38 -14.90
C TYR A 93 6.05 -10.35 -16.01
N LEU A 94 5.25 -9.28 -16.03
CA LEU A 94 5.41 -8.21 -17.00
C LEU A 94 6.70 -7.41 -16.77
N VAL A 95 7.10 -7.21 -15.52
CA VAL A 95 8.37 -6.56 -15.16
C VAL A 95 9.55 -7.43 -15.62
N ARG A 96 9.56 -8.71 -15.25
CA ARG A 96 10.60 -9.66 -15.64
C ARG A 96 10.75 -9.77 -17.15
N ASP A 97 9.64 -9.79 -17.88
CA ASP A 97 9.62 -9.88 -19.34
C ASP A 97 9.85 -8.51 -20.02
N ARG A 98 10.10 -7.45 -19.25
CA ARG A 98 10.35 -6.06 -19.72
C ARG A 98 9.21 -5.52 -20.59
N LYS A 99 7.97 -5.88 -20.29
CA LYS A 99 6.76 -5.42 -21.01
C LYS A 99 6.32 -4.03 -20.54
N TYR A 100 7.26 -3.10 -20.45
CA TYR A 100 7.05 -1.75 -19.89
C TYR A 100 5.92 -0.96 -20.57
N SER A 101 5.76 -1.11 -21.89
CA SER A 101 4.67 -0.46 -22.63
C SER A 101 3.29 -0.95 -22.13
N ARG A 102 3.16 -2.26 -21.86
CA ARG A 102 1.92 -2.84 -21.33
C ARG A 102 1.67 -2.39 -19.90
N ILE A 103 2.70 -2.40 -19.04
CA ILE A 103 2.62 -1.89 -17.67
C ILE A 103 2.18 -0.43 -17.68
N GLY A 104 2.82 0.41 -18.50
CA GLY A 104 2.47 1.84 -18.60
C GLY A 104 1.05 2.09 -19.09
N SER A 105 0.54 1.28 -20.03
CA SER A 105 -0.84 1.36 -20.51
C SER A 105 -1.84 1.01 -19.41
N GLU A 106 -1.54 -0.01 -18.60
CA GLU A 106 -2.38 -0.41 -17.48
C GLU A 106 -2.40 0.66 -16.38
N ILE A 107 -1.21 1.17 -15.99
CA ILE A 107 -1.09 2.25 -15.00
C ILE A 107 -1.88 3.48 -15.43
N LYS A 108 -1.75 3.93 -16.68
CA LYS A 108 -2.54 5.07 -17.21
C LYS A 108 -4.04 4.85 -17.09
N THR A 109 -4.49 3.62 -17.30
CA THR A 109 -5.91 3.28 -17.15
C THR A 109 -6.35 3.41 -15.70
N PHE A 110 -5.56 2.89 -14.76
CA PHE A 110 -5.86 2.95 -13.33
C PHE A 110 -5.83 4.39 -12.79
N LEU A 111 -4.81 5.17 -13.17
CA LEU A 111 -4.71 6.60 -12.83
C LEU A 111 -5.96 7.37 -13.25
N ARG A 112 -6.42 7.15 -14.50
CA ARG A 112 -7.63 7.80 -15.00
C ARG A 112 -8.87 7.37 -14.22
N MET A 113 -9.05 6.06 -13.98
CA MET A 113 -10.21 5.56 -13.24
C MET A 113 -10.25 6.11 -11.82
N CYS A 114 -9.11 6.13 -11.11
CA CYS A 114 -9.02 6.72 -9.78
C CYS A 114 -9.37 8.21 -9.80
N LYS A 115 -8.80 8.98 -10.73
CA LYS A 115 -9.08 10.41 -10.89
C LYS A 115 -10.55 10.70 -11.12
N ASP A 116 -11.25 9.89 -11.94
CA ASP A 116 -12.67 10.07 -12.24
C ASP A 116 -13.57 9.90 -10.98
N TYR A 117 -13.07 9.25 -9.95
CA TYR A 117 -13.78 9.02 -8.68
C TYR A 117 -13.18 9.80 -7.49
N GLY A 118 -12.12 10.57 -7.70
CA GLY A 118 -11.47 11.34 -6.64
C GLY A 118 -10.62 10.51 -5.67
N ALA A 119 -10.23 9.28 -6.07
CA ALA A 119 -9.33 8.43 -5.31
C ALA A 119 -7.88 8.52 -5.81
N GLU A 120 -6.92 8.14 -4.96
CA GLU A 120 -5.50 8.12 -5.32
C GLU A 120 -4.99 6.68 -5.45
N PRO A 121 -4.35 6.31 -6.58
CA PRO A 121 -3.73 5.01 -6.75
C PRO A 121 -2.37 4.97 -6.06
N ARG A 122 -2.07 3.84 -5.42
CA ARG A 122 -0.76 3.54 -4.84
C ARG A 122 -0.22 2.27 -5.49
N MET A 123 0.84 2.38 -6.27
CA MET A 123 1.42 1.24 -6.96
C MET A 123 2.24 0.39 -5.99
N MET A 124 1.98 -0.92 -5.99
CA MET A 124 2.67 -1.86 -5.10
C MET A 124 3.67 -2.68 -5.90
N LEU A 125 4.95 -2.55 -5.55
CA LEU A 125 6.03 -3.37 -6.07
C LEU A 125 6.25 -4.59 -5.18
N GLN A 126 6.85 -5.63 -5.75
CA GLN A 126 7.40 -6.76 -5.04
C GLN A 126 8.92 -6.69 -5.17
N HIS A 127 9.54 -5.73 -4.47
CA HIS A 127 10.96 -5.39 -4.68
C HIS A 127 11.90 -6.60 -4.53
N ASN A 128 11.56 -7.54 -3.66
CA ASN A 128 12.34 -8.77 -3.45
C ASN A 128 12.38 -9.72 -4.65
N LEU A 129 11.54 -9.48 -5.68
CA LEU A 129 11.55 -10.24 -6.93
C LEU A 129 12.46 -9.62 -8.01
N TYR A 130 13.04 -8.46 -7.75
CA TYR A 130 13.82 -7.68 -8.71
C TYR A 130 15.16 -7.26 -8.14
N ALA A 131 16.11 -6.97 -9.02
CA ALA A 131 17.30 -6.24 -8.61
C ALA A 131 16.94 -4.79 -8.23
N VAL A 132 17.67 -4.18 -7.31
CA VAL A 132 17.42 -2.80 -6.84
C VAL A 132 17.34 -1.80 -7.99
N ASN A 133 18.24 -1.92 -9.00
CA ASN A 133 18.23 -1.07 -10.19
C ASN A 133 16.97 -1.25 -11.05
N GLU A 134 16.38 -2.43 -11.08
CA GLU A 134 15.10 -2.67 -11.79
C GLU A 134 13.93 -2.04 -11.04
N SER A 135 13.91 -2.15 -9.72
CA SER A 135 12.90 -1.48 -8.87
C SER A 135 12.97 0.04 -9.02
N LEU A 136 14.17 0.62 -9.04
CA LEU A 136 14.36 2.06 -9.28
C LEU A 136 13.95 2.47 -10.70
N ALA A 137 14.30 1.68 -11.72
CA ALA A 137 13.85 1.95 -13.10
C ALA A 137 12.32 1.91 -13.23
N MET A 138 11.67 0.99 -12.53
CA MET A 138 10.21 0.95 -12.46
C MET A 138 9.63 2.18 -11.78
N SER A 139 10.24 2.64 -10.69
CA SER A 139 9.80 3.86 -9.98
C SER A 139 9.93 5.10 -10.85
N MET A 140 11.01 5.23 -11.63
CA MET A 140 11.18 6.32 -12.59
C MET A 140 10.11 6.27 -13.71
N LEU A 141 9.81 5.09 -14.24
CA LEU A 141 8.70 4.93 -15.18
C LEU A 141 7.36 5.35 -14.57
N MET A 142 7.12 5.00 -13.32
CA MET A 142 5.89 5.38 -12.60
C MET A 142 5.82 6.90 -12.39
N GLN A 143 6.94 7.56 -12.08
CA GLN A 143 7.00 9.02 -12.01
C GLN A 143 6.65 9.67 -13.34
N ASP A 144 7.23 9.20 -14.45
CA ASP A 144 6.92 9.71 -15.80
C ASP A 144 5.44 9.57 -16.17
N LEU A 145 4.75 8.61 -15.55
CA LEU A 145 3.32 8.37 -15.71
C LEU A 145 2.45 9.20 -14.76
N GLY A 146 3.05 9.86 -13.77
CA GLY A 146 2.35 10.66 -12.77
C GLY A 146 1.78 9.85 -11.59
N VAL A 147 2.38 8.70 -11.27
CA VAL A 147 2.04 7.92 -10.07
C VAL A 147 2.44 8.69 -8.82
N PRO A 148 1.52 8.94 -7.87
CA PRO A 148 1.83 9.74 -6.69
C PRO A 148 2.46 8.94 -5.54
N TYR A 149 2.15 7.64 -5.45
CA TYR A 149 2.57 6.80 -4.32
C TYR A 149 3.07 5.42 -4.75
N ILE A 150 4.09 4.92 -4.07
CA ILE A 150 4.60 3.55 -4.21
C ILE A 150 4.69 2.87 -2.83
N LEU A 151 4.24 1.61 -2.77
CA LEU A 151 4.58 0.66 -1.73
C LEU A 151 5.62 -0.30 -2.32
N PRO A 152 6.90 -0.26 -1.89
CA PRO A 152 7.94 -1.10 -2.46
C PRO A 152 7.73 -2.60 -2.23
N ALA A 153 6.99 -2.97 -1.18
CA ALA A 153 6.62 -4.34 -0.85
C ALA A 153 5.10 -4.50 -0.70
N SER A 154 4.60 -5.74 -0.78
CA SER A 154 3.19 -6.04 -0.48
C SER A 154 2.93 -6.30 1.00
N GLY A 155 3.98 -6.58 1.77
CA GLY A 155 3.88 -7.11 3.13
C GLY A 155 3.40 -8.57 3.21
N PHE A 156 3.08 -9.20 2.07
CA PHE A 156 2.67 -10.61 2.02
C PHE A 156 3.87 -11.57 2.05
N HIS A 157 4.97 -11.18 1.42
CA HIS A 157 6.21 -11.94 1.43
C HIS A 157 7.10 -11.47 2.58
N ASN A 158 7.94 -12.37 3.08
CA ASN A 158 8.98 -11.99 4.02
C ASN A 158 10.07 -11.22 3.28
N ASP A 159 10.05 -9.92 3.42
CA ASP A 159 11.03 -9.02 2.83
C ASP A 159 12.09 -8.62 3.88
N ASP A 160 13.31 -8.37 3.43
CA ASP A 160 14.29 -7.74 4.31
C ASP A 160 13.84 -6.29 4.57
N MET A 161 13.68 -5.97 5.85
CA MET A 161 13.20 -4.66 6.27
C MET A 161 14.14 -3.53 5.85
N TYR A 162 15.46 -3.77 5.95
CA TYR A 162 16.44 -2.74 5.63
C TYR A 162 16.51 -2.49 4.13
N ASP A 163 16.44 -3.53 3.30
CA ASP A 163 16.38 -3.40 1.85
C ASP A 163 15.12 -2.64 1.42
N ASN A 164 13.98 -2.91 2.05
CA ASN A 164 12.73 -2.20 1.81
C ASN A 164 12.85 -0.72 2.18
N LEU A 165 13.39 -0.41 3.38
CA LEU A 165 13.56 0.96 3.85
C LEU A 165 14.54 1.76 2.98
N VAL A 166 15.66 1.15 2.60
CA VAL A 166 16.64 1.76 1.68
C VAL A 166 16.02 2.05 0.32
N LEU A 167 15.17 1.15 -0.16
CA LEU A 167 14.46 1.38 -1.42
C LEU A 167 13.45 2.51 -1.30
N CYS A 168 12.67 2.60 -0.22
CA CYS A 168 11.79 3.73 0.05
C CYS A 168 12.56 5.05 -0.05
N SER A 169 13.62 5.20 0.73
CA SER A 169 14.45 6.41 0.75
C SER A 169 15.05 6.71 -0.64
N SER A 170 15.53 5.68 -1.34
CA SER A 170 16.12 5.85 -2.68
C SER A 170 15.09 6.29 -3.73
N ILE A 171 13.84 5.87 -3.61
CA ILE A 171 12.76 6.32 -4.49
C ILE A 171 12.47 7.80 -4.24
N GLU A 172 12.26 8.19 -2.98
CA GLU A 172 11.95 9.59 -2.63
C GLU A 172 13.10 10.55 -2.91
N GLU A 173 14.37 10.08 -2.80
CA GLU A 173 15.54 10.88 -3.17
C GLU A 173 15.61 11.15 -4.69
N LYS A 174 15.17 10.20 -5.52
CA LYS A 174 15.33 10.25 -6.98
C LYS A 174 14.07 10.64 -7.74
N THR A 175 12.94 10.69 -7.06
CA THR A 175 11.63 10.95 -7.66
C THR A 175 10.79 11.84 -6.75
N ASP A 176 9.69 12.38 -7.26
CA ASP A 176 8.69 13.10 -6.46
C ASP A 176 7.63 12.16 -5.86
N ILE A 177 7.83 10.85 -6.01
CA ILE A 177 6.88 9.83 -5.52
C ILE A 177 7.05 9.66 -4.01
N LYS A 178 5.94 9.68 -3.30
CA LYS A 178 5.88 9.36 -1.88
C LYS A 178 5.87 7.86 -1.66
N THR A 179 6.67 7.36 -0.71
CA THR A 179 6.71 5.94 -0.39
C THR A 179 6.05 5.63 0.95
N ILE A 180 5.38 4.50 1.01
CA ILE A 180 4.86 3.95 2.25
C ILE A 180 5.60 2.64 2.51
N PHE A 181 6.41 2.62 3.57
CA PHE A 181 7.03 1.38 4.02
C PHE A 181 5.94 0.37 4.35
N ASN A 182 6.00 -0.78 3.73
CA ASN A 182 5.00 -1.84 3.86
C ASN A 182 5.69 -3.18 4.13
N GLY A 183 5.83 -3.54 5.39
CA GLY A 183 6.52 -4.74 5.82
C GLY A 183 6.30 -5.05 7.29
N HIS A 184 6.73 -6.23 7.71
CA HIS A 184 6.58 -6.64 9.09
C HIS A 184 7.62 -5.98 9.99
N ILE A 185 7.15 -5.42 11.09
CA ILE A 185 7.97 -4.84 12.16
C ILE A 185 7.75 -5.66 13.42
N TRP A 186 8.80 -6.34 13.88
CA TRP A 186 8.77 -7.24 15.00
C TRP A 186 9.42 -6.68 16.26
N LEU A 187 10.34 -5.71 16.09
CA LEU A 187 11.18 -5.17 17.14
C LEU A 187 11.04 -3.65 17.20
N GLU A 188 11.09 -3.09 18.41
CA GLU A 188 11.10 -1.65 18.66
C GLU A 188 12.20 -0.93 17.87
N LYS A 189 13.41 -1.51 17.81
CA LYS A 189 14.52 -0.95 17.02
C LYS A 189 14.16 -0.82 15.53
N GLN A 190 13.41 -1.78 14.98
CA GLN A 190 12.96 -1.72 13.59
C GLN A 190 11.96 -0.58 13.38
N TYR A 191 11.00 -0.46 14.29
CA TYR A 191 10.03 0.63 14.30
C TYR A 191 10.74 1.99 14.37
N ASN A 192 11.65 2.16 15.33
CA ASN A 192 12.41 3.40 15.51
C ASN A 192 13.24 3.76 14.28
N ASN A 193 13.83 2.78 13.58
CA ASN A 193 14.55 3.02 12.34
C ASN A 193 13.64 3.57 11.23
N VAL A 194 12.42 3.04 11.10
CA VAL A 194 11.47 3.53 10.09
C VAL A 194 10.95 4.92 10.49
N ILE A 195 10.56 5.12 11.74
CA ILE A 195 10.03 6.42 12.21
C ILE A 195 11.08 7.53 12.12
N SER A 196 12.36 7.21 12.34
CA SER A 196 13.45 8.19 12.23
C SER A 196 13.93 8.42 10.79
N SER A 197 13.45 7.65 9.82
CA SER A 197 13.76 7.87 8.42
C SER A 197 12.90 8.99 7.84
N ASP A 198 13.42 9.63 6.81
CA ASP A 198 12.74 10.74 6.13
C ASP A 198 11.88 10.24 4.95
N ILE A 199 11.06 9.20 5.17
CA ILE A 199 10.10 8.70 4.20
C ILE A 199 8.68 9.18 4.52
N PHE A 200 7.82 9.18 3.51
CA PHE A 200 6.46 9.69 3.66
C PHE A 200 5.63 8.92 4.69
N GLY A 201 5.61 7.57 4.64
CA GLY A 201 4.68 6.81 5.45
C GLY A 201 5.12 5.41 5.86
N LEU A 202 4.43 4.91 6.87
CA LEU A 202 4.59 3.57 7.44
C LEU A 202 3.23 2.88 7.53
N ARG A 203 3.15 1.64 7.07
CA ARG A 203 2.03 0.74 7.25
C ARG A 203 2.36 -0.34 8.27
N LEU A 204 1.45 -0.57 9.22
CA LEU A 204 1.56 -1.59 10.25
C LEU A 204 0.40 -2.58 10.18
N TYR A 205 0.68 -3.85 10.46
CA TYR A 205 -0.28 -4.95 10.40
C TYR A 205 -0.76 -5.41 11.78
N SER A 206 -0.12 -4.95 12.86
CA SER A 206 -0.48 -5.33 14.22
C SER A 206 -0.23 -4.18 15.18
N LEU A 207 -1.22 -3.87 16.00
CA LEU A 207 -1.11 -2.89 17.07
C LEU A 207 -0.40 -3.50 18.31
N SER A 208 -0.45 -4.81 18.47
CA SER A 208 0.23 -5.48 19.59
C SER A 208 1.74 -5.31 19.54
N SER A 209 2.30 -5.11 18.34
CA SER A 209 3.73 -4.76 18.22
C SER A 209 4.05 -3.42 18.89
N LEU A 210 3.15 -2.43 18.81
CA LEU A 210 3.34 -1.10 19.39
C LEU A 210 3.21 -1.11 20.93
N SER A 211 2.31 -1.93 21.48
CA SER A 211 2.12 -2.02 22.93
C SER A 211 3.33 -2.61 23.67
N ASN A 212 4.19 -3.34 22.95
CA ASN A 212 5.43 -3.88 23.46
C ASN A 212 6.62 -2.92 23.29
N PHE A 213 6.42 -1.82 22.57
CA PHE A 213 7.44 -0.79 22.40
C PHE A 213 7.24 0.25 23.50
N SER A 214 8.30 0.50 24.28
CA SER A 214 8.28 1.54 25.33
C SER A 214 8.05 2.90 24.64
N VAL A 215 6.85 3.44 24.75
CA VAL A 215 6.53 4.80 24.30
C VAL A 215 7.05 5.79 25.34
#